data_7a2fd7936fec72fbcde0a65c6bf69cf0
#
_entry.id   7a2fd7936fec72fbcde0a65c6bf69cf0
#
_cell.length_a   1.000
_cell.length_b   1.000
_cell.length_c   1.000
_cell.angle_alpha   90.00
_cell.angle_beta   90.00
_cell.angle_gamma   90.00
#
_symmetry.space_group_name_H-M   'P 1'
#
loop_
_entity.id
_entity.type
_entity.pdbx_description
1 polymer ?
#
loop_
_entity_poly.entity_id
_entity_poly.type
_entity_poly.pdbx_seq_one_letter_code
_entity_poly.pdbx_strand_id
1 'polypeptide(L)'
;MRRILLKHSVIFILLFGGCFYSNTEPVSGGSVLNHVVLCWLKDSGNQDHRNQIIEITESFKKIPGVLDARAGNPIMSDRYIVDDSFDVGIIIEVRNVDELNNYLDHPIHQKAKKDVLLPLVDRVLVYDFAK
;
A
#
# COMPACT_ATOMS: atom_id res chain seq x y z
N MET A 1 38.26 -65.70 -36.79
CA MET A 1 37.10 -65.41 -35.95
C MET A 1 37.42 -64.19 -35.11
N ARG A 2 36.94 -63.01 -35.50
CA ARG A 2 37.13 -61.76 -34.75
C ARG A 2 35.79 -61.40 -34.03
N ARG A 3 35.82 -61.39 -32.68
CA ARG A 3 34.69 -60.99 -31.88
C ARG A 3 34.70 -59.44 -31.78
N ILE A 4 33.62 -58.82 -32.28
CA ILE A 4 33.36 -57.40 -32.17
C ILE A 4 32.67 -57.15 -30.83
N LEU A 5 33.35 -56.44 -29.91
CA LEU A 5 32.79 -56.00 -28.63
C LEU A 5 32.03 -54.68 -28.89
N LEU A 6 30.74 -54.75 -28.71
CA LEU A 6 29.85 -53.58 -28.78
C LEU A 6 29.89 -52.84 -27.44
N LYS A 7 30.53 -51.65 -27.41
CA LYS A 7 30.55 -50.78 -26.27
C LYS A 7 29.20 -50.04 -26.18
N HIS A 8 28.41 -50.36 -25.19
CA HIS A 8 27.23 -49.57 -24.84
C HIS A 8 27.67 -48.30 -24.10
N SER A 9 27.52 -47.15 -24.75
CA SER A 9 27.72 -45.84 -24.15
C SER A 9 26.42 -45.44 -23.48
N VAL A 10 26.44 -45.44 -22.11
CA VAL A 10 25.33 -44.95 -21.32
C VAL A 10 25.47 -43.44 -21.23
N ILE A 11 24.60 -42.73 -21.96
CA ILE A 11 24.48 -41.27 -21.84
C ILE A 11 23.69 -40.96 -20.58
N PHE A 12 24.37 -40.40 -19.58
CA PHE A 12 23.77 -39.91 -18.35
C PHE A 12 23.24 -38.48 -18.59
N ILE A 13 21.93 -38.36 -18.86
CA ILE A 13 21.29 -37.04 -18.98
C ILE A 13 21.07 -36.51 -17.59
N LEU A 14 21.93 -35.56 -17.16
CA LEU A 14 21.71 -34.76 -15.97
C LEU A 14 20.62 -33.73 -16.26
N LEU A 15 19.40 -34.02 -15.79
CA LEU A 15 18.32 -33.06 -15.71
C LEU A 15 18.66 -32.03 -14.59
N PHE A 16 19.24 -30.90 -14.99
CA PHE A 16 19.31 -29.74 -14.11
C PHE A 16 17.89 -29.15 -13.96
N GLY A 17 17.20 -29.59 -12.91
CA GLY A 17 16.01 -28.93 -12.43
C GLY A 17 16.38 -27.53 -11.91
N GLY A 18 16.27 -26.53 -12.77
CA GLY A 18 16.38 -25.13 -12.36
C GLY A 18 15.18 -24.78 -11.49
N CYS A 19 15.38 -24.76 -10.16
CA CYS A 19 14.49 -24.02 -9.28
C CYS A 19 14.63 -22.55 -9.66
N PHE A 20 13.62 -22.02 -10.32
CA PHE A 20 13.44 -20.57 -10.39
C PHE A 20 13.11 -20.07 -8.98
N TYR A 21 14.12 -19.73 -8.22
CA TYR A 21 13.95 -18.88 -7.06
C TYR A 21 13.60 -17.49 -7.63
N SER A 22 12.33 -17.12 -7.49
CA SER A 22 11.97 -15.71 -7.57
C SER A 22 12.67 -15.02 -6.41
N ASN A 23 13.85 -14.46 -6.69
CA ASN A 23 14.48 -13.50 -5.79
C ASN A 23 13.61 -12.24 -5.83
N THR A 24 12.57 -12.19 -4.97
CA THR A 24 12.11 -10.92 -4.46
C THR A 24 13.23 -10.46 -3.52
N GLU A 25 14.18 -9.69 -4.05
CA GLU A 25 15.16 -8.98 -3.23
C GLU A 25 14.37 -8.24 -2.15
N PRO A 26 14.69 -8.46 -0.85
CA PRO A 26 14.17 -7.57 0.17
C PRO A 26 14.76 -6.20 -0.14
N VAL A 27 13.92 -5.21 -0.36
CA VAL A 27 14.32 -3.81 -0.54
C VAL A 27 15.01 -3.39 0.77
N SER A 28 16.31 -3.67 0.86
CA SER A 28 17.16 -3.30 1.98
C SER A 28 17.61 -1.86 1.77
N GLY A 29 17.00 -0.98 2.49
CA GLY A 29 17.36 0.44 2.52
C GLY A 29 16.11 1.28 2.57
N GLY A 30 15.55 1.48 3.77
CA GLY A 30 14.71 2.61 4.11
C GLY A 30 13.57 2.97 3.17
N SER A 31 13.03 2.04 2.37
CA SER A 31 11.90 2.37 1.51
C SER A 31 10.68 2.66 2.37
N VAL A 32 10.03 3.78 2.07
CA VAL A 32 8.77 4.16 2.67
C VAL A 32 7.68 3.99 1.61
N LEU A 33 6.65 3.21 1.94
CA LEU A 33 5.44 3.11 1.15
C LEU A 33 4.47 4.19 1.64
N ASN A 34 4.01 5.01 0.72
CA ASN A 34 3.01 6.03 0.94
C ASN A 34 1.65 5.54 0.48
N HIS A 35 0.70 5.45 1.40
CA HIS A 35 -0.70 5.20 1.14
C HIS A 35 -1.44 6.55 1.20
N VAL A 36 -1.73 7.10 0.02
CA VAL A 36 -2.38 8.42 -0.13
C VAL A 36 -3.86 8.21 -0.40
N VAL A 37 -4.70 8.83 0.41
CA VAL A 37 -6.16 8.72 0.32
C VAL A 37 -6.77 10.09 0.15
N LEU A 38 -7.52 10.30 -0.92
CA LEU A 38 -8.30 11.52 -1.13
C LEU A 38 -9.77 11.20 -0.90
N CYS A 39 -10.42 12.00 -0.04
CA CYS A 39 -11.80 11.82 0.36
C CYS A 39 -12.68 12.98 -0.12
N TRP A 40 -13.80 12.66 -0.75
CA TRP A 40 -14.89 13.60 -1.03
C TRP A 40 -16.03 13.31 -0.06
N LEU A 41 -16.48 14.32 0.65
CA LEU A 41 -17.55 14.18 1.64
C LEU A 41 -18.94 14.14 0.97
N LYS A 42 -19.89 13.47 1.61
CA LYS A 42 -21.32 13.55 1.26
C LYS A 42 -21.86 14.99 1.39
N ASP A 43 -21.38 15.71 2.38
CA ASP A 43 -21.62 17.12 2.61
C ASP A 43 -20.32 17.87 2.35
N SER A 44 -20.01 18.09 1.07
CA SER A 44 -18.77 18.71 0.62
C SER A 44 -18.60 20.10 1.22
N GLY A 45 -17.39 20.40 1.68
CA GLY A 45 -17.05 21.65 2.35
C GLY A 45 -17.40 21.72 3.81
N ASN A 46 -18.04 20.71 4.39
CA ASN A 46 -18.38 20.69 5.81
C ASN A 46 -17.11 20.58 6.67
N GLN A 47 -16.80 21.66 7.39
CA GLN A 47 -15.58 21.76 8.18
C GLN A 47 -15.57 20.81 9.39
N ASP A 48 -16.70 20.55 10.01
CA ASP A 48 -16.78 19.64 11.15
C ASP A 48 -16.51 18.19 10.72
N HIS A 49 -17.02 17.79 9.56
CA HIS A 49 -16.73 16.47 8.99
C HIS A 49 -15.26 16.34 8.59
N ARG A 50 -14.65 17.38 8.00
CA ARG A 50 -13.21 17.41 7.71
C ARG A 50 -12.39 17.23 8.98
N ASN A 51 -12.71 17.98 10.02
CA ASN A 51 -12.01 17.92 11.31
C ASN A 51 -12.10 16.52 11.94
N GLN A 52 -13.26 15.87 11.89
CA GLN A 52 -13.42 14.50 12.40
C GLN A 52 -12.49 13.51 11.69
N ILE A 53 -12.35 13.61 10.36
CA ILE A 53 -11.45 12.73 9.58
C ILE A 53 -9.98 13.04 9.90
N ILE A 54 -9.62 14.32 10.01
CA ILE A 54 -8.26 14.74 10.36
C ILE A 54 -7.89 14.22 11.76
N GLU A 55 -8.78 14.40 12.74
CA GLU A 55 -8.56 13.97 14.12
C GLU A 55 -8.42 12.45 14.24
N ILE A 56 -9.33 11.68 13.60
CA ILE A 56 -9.25 10.22 13.70
C ILE A 56 -7.98 9.66 13.02
N THR A 57 -7.46 10.34 11.98
CA THR A 57 -6.21 9.95 11.31
C THR A 57 -5.02 9.96 12.26
N GLU A 58 -4.97 10.91 13.22
CA GLU A 58 -3.90 10.93 14.23
C GLU A 58 -3.86 9.65 15.08
N SER A 59 -5.00 8.99 15.28
CA SER A 59 -5.05 7.73 16.02
C SER A 59 -4.32 6.58 15.31
N PHE A 60 -4.12 6.68 14.00
CA PHE A 60 -3.45 5.64 13.19
C PHE A 60 -1.96 5.53 13.51
N LYS A 61 -1.34 6.58 14.05
CA LYS A 61 0.05 6.53 14.56
C LYS A 61 0.26 5.49 15.67
N LYS A 62 -0.82 5.02 16.31
CA LYS A 62 -0.79 3.98 17.34
C LYS A 62 -0.78 2.57 16.76
N ILE A 63 -0.99 2.42 15.46
CA ILE A 63 -1.01 1.12 14.79
C ILE A 63 0.43 0.67 14.57
N PRO A 64 0.81 -0.55 15.02
CA PRO A 64 2.15 -1.08 14.77
C PRO A 64 2.46 -1.13 13.26
N GLY A 65 3.65 -0.69 12.87
CA GLY A 65 4.07 -0.62 11.48
C GLY A 65 3.79 0.71 10.78
N VAL A 66 2.88 1.53 11.31
CA VAL A 66 2.67 2.90 10.82
C VAL A 66 3.86 3.77 11.27
N LEU A 67 4.57 4.34 10.30
CA LEU A 67 5.70 5.26 10.53
C LEU A 67 5.21 6.68 10.76
N ASP A 68 4.22 7.10 9.97
CA ASP A 68 3.53 8.38 10.13
C ASP A 68 2.11 8.33 9.56
N ALA A 69 1.24 9.19 10.07
CA ALA A 69 -0.13 9.37 9.60
C ALA A 69 -0.49 10.86 9.68
N ARG A 70 -0.86 11.43 8.54
CA ARG A 70 -1.18 12.86 8.42
C ARG A 70 -2.44 13.04 7.61
N ALA A 71 -3.24 14.04 7.95
CA ALA A 71 -4.38 14.46 7.13
C ALA A 71 -4.50 15.99 7.12
N GLY A 72 -5.16 16.50 6.09
CA GLY A 72 -5.35 17.94 5.94
C GLY A 72 -6.37 18.30 4.88
N ASN A 73 -6.71 19.59 4.84
CA ASN A 73 -7.60 20.18 3.86
C ASN A 73 -6.85 20.42 2.53
N PRO A 74 -7.55 20.44 1.38
CA PRO A 74 -6.97 20.88 0.13
C PRO A 74 -6.51 22.34 0.21
N ILE A 75 -5.47 22.67 -0.55
CA ILE A 75 -5.07 24.05 -0.80
C ILE A 75 -5.59 24.43 -2.16
N MET A 76 -6.49 25.40 -2.21
CA MET A 76 -7.09 25.90 -3.45
C MET A 76 -6.02 26.49 -4.38
N SER A 77 -6.13 26.25 -5.67
CA SER A 77 -5.10 26.65 -6.65
C SER A 77 -5.69 26.96 -8.02
N ASP A 78 -5.24 28.07 -8.61
CA ASP A 78 -5.57 28.43 -10.00
C ASP A 78 -4.77 27.65 -11.05
N ARG A 79 -3.84 26.77 -10.63
CA ARG A 79 -3.04 25.96 -11.55
C ARG A 79 -3.90 24.82 -12.12
N TYR A 80 -4.07 24.77 -13.43
CA TYR A 80 -4.94 23.79 -14.12
C TYR A 80 -4.57 22.32 -13.88
N ILE A 81 -3.35 22.04 -13.44
CA ILE A 81 -2.88 20.68 -13.14
C ILE A 81 -3.16 20.24 -11.69
N VAL A 82 -3.68 21.15 -10.85
CA VAL A 82 -3.99 20.84 -9.44
C VAL A 82 -5.45 20.42 -9.35
N ASP A 83 -5.67 19.21 -8.84
CA ASP A 83 -7.01 18.78 -8.44
C ASP A 83 -7.17 19.09 -6.94
N ASP A 84 -7.94 20.11 -6.63
CA ASP A 84 -8.29 20.54 -5.27
C ASP A 84 -9.77 20.29 -4.96
N SER A 85 -10.40 19.39 -5.72
CA SER A 85 -11.83 19.08 -5.60
C SER A 85 -12.17 18.19 -4.40
N PHE A 86 -11.16 17.53 -3.78
CA PHE A 86 -11.36 16.69 -2.60
C PHE A 86 -11.58 17.52 -1.32
N ASP A 87 -12.14 16.91 -0.30
CA ASP A 87 -12.36 17.55 0.99
C ASP A 87 -11.26 17.31 2.01
N VAL A 88 -10.69 16.09 2.04
CA VAL A 88 -9.59 15.73 2.95
C VAL A 88 -8.59 14.85 2.21
N GLY A 89 -7.31 15.20 2.34
CA GLY A 89 -6.20 14.34 1.95
C GLY A 89 -5.58 13.67 3.17
N ILE A 90 -5.27 12.37 3.06
CA ILE A 90 -4.64 11.55 4.11
C ILE A 90 -3.38 10.92 3.51
N ILE A 91 -2.31 10.85 4.30
CA ILE A 91 -1.10 10.09 3.96
C ILE A 91 -0.76 9.19 5.15
N ILE A 92 -0.62 7.90 4.87
CA ILE A 92 -0.09 6.92 5.81
C ILE A 92 1.24 6.41 5.26
N GLU A 93 2.27 6.42 6.09
CA GLU A 93 3.59 5.91 5.74
C GLU A 93 3.84 4.59 6.49
N VAL A 94 4.23 3.56 5.73
CA VAL A 94 4.63 2.24 6.24
C VAL A 94 5.89 1.77 5.51
N ARG A 95 6.56 0.70 5.95
CA ARG A 95 7.80 0.24 5.29
C ARG A 95 7.54 -0.59 4.03
N ASN A 96 6.45 -1.35 4.01
CA ASN A 96 6.17 -2.33 2.94
C ASN A 96 4.68 -2.68 2.87
N VAL A 97 4.34 -3.52 1.89
CA VAL A 97 2.97 -3.97 1.65
C VAL A 97 2.39 -4.79 2.81
N ASP A 98 3.21 -5.57 3.51
CA ASP A 98 2.72 -6.38 4.65
C ASP A 98 2.31 -5.46 5.80
N GLU A 99 3.07 -4.40 6.08
CA GLU A 99 2.69 -3.39 7.08
C GLU A 99 1.46 -2.57 6.64
N LEU A 100 1.32 -2.30 5.33
CA LEU A 100 0.09 -1.69 4.80
C LEU A 100 -1.13 -2.58 5.05
N ASN A 101 -1.03 -3.86 4.75
CA ASN A 101 -2.12 -4.80 4.99
C ASN A 101 -2.45 -4.90 6.49
N ASN A 102 -1.43 -4.96 7.35
CA ASN A 102 -1.62 -4.95 8.81
C ASN A 102 -2.34 -3.68 9.30
N TYR A 103 -1.98 -2.52 8.72
CA TYR A 103 -2.67 -1.24 8.99
C TYR A 103 -4.15 -1.31 8.56
N LEU A 104 -4.40 -1.76 7.33
CA LEU A 104 -5.77 -1.83 6.78
C LEU A 104 -6.68 -2.76 7.59
N ASP A 105 -6.14 -3.88 8.10
CA ASP A 105 -6.89 -4.86 8.87
C ASP A 105 -6.94 -4.53 10.38
N HIS A 106 -6.17 -3.56 10.85
CA HIS A 106 -6.07 -3.26 12.26
C HIS A 106 -7.39 -2.74 12.84
N PRO A 107 -7.79 -3.15 14.07
CA PRO A 107 -9.05 -2.74 14.69
C PRO A 107 -9.26 -1.22 14.79
N ILE A 108 -8.19 -0.44 15.02
CA ILE A 108 -8.26 1.03 15.05
C ILE A 108 -8.69 1.56 13.67
N HIS A 109 -8.08 1.08 12.57
CA HIS A 109 -8.44 1.49 11.21
C HIS A 109 -9.86 1.03 10.86
N GLN A 110 -10.21 -0.23 11.13
CA GLN A 110 -11.54 -0.76 10.83
C GLN A 110 -12.65 -0.01 11.59
N LYS A 111 -12.40 0.35 12.85
CA LYS A 111 -13.34 1.17 13.64
C LYS A 111 -13.50 2.57 13.06
N ALA A 112 -12.39 3.25 12.73
CA ALA A 112 -12.41 4.58 12.12
C ALA A 112 -13.14 4.57 10.77
N LYS A 113 -12.87 3.55 9.93
CA LYS A 113 -13.58 3.35 8.66
C LYS A 113 -15.08 3.24 8.87
N LYS A 114 -15.52 2.39 9.80
CA LYS A 114 -16.93 2.12 10.06
C LYS A 114 -17.65 3.33 10.69
N ASP A 115 -17.04 3.96 11.69
CA ASP A 115 -17.71 4.94 12.54
C ASP A 115 -17.58 6.37 12.01
N VAL A 116 -16.56 6.66 11.20
CA VAL A 116 -16.28 8.01 10.69
C VAL A 116 -16.28 8.06 9.16
N LEU A 117 -15.42 7.24 8.48
CA LEU A 117 -15.27 7.40 7.04
C LEU A 117 -16.54 7.01 6.28
N LEU A 118 -17.10 5.83 6.49
CA LEU A 118 -18.30 5.38 5.78
C LEU A 118 -19.52 6.27 5.99
N PRO A 119 -19.80 6.83 7.19
CA PRO A 119 -20.88 7.79 7.36
C PRO A 119 -20.69 9.11 6.64
N LEU A 120 -19.46 9.64 6.57
CA LEU A 120 -19.18 11.00 6.11
C LEU A 120 -18.73 11.09 4.66
N VAL A 121 -18.07 10.04 4.11
CA VAL A 121 -17.42 10.07 2.81
C VAL A 121 -18.33 9.46 1.73
N ASP A 122 -18.42 10.15 0.60
CA ASP A 122 -19.12 9.70 -0.60
C ASP A 122 -18.18 8.93 -1.55
N ARG A 123 -16.97 9.47 -1.77
CA ARG A 123 -15.97 8.90 -2.69
C ARG A 123 -14.59 8.91 -2.09
N VAL A 124 -13.84 7.86 -2.39
CA VAL A 124 -12.42 7.73 -2.03
C VAL A 124 -11.59 7.42 -3.27
N LEU A 125 -10.42 8.02 -3.36
CA LEU A 125 -9.39 7.69 -4.33
C LEU A 125 -8.09 7.37 -3.58
N VAL A 126 -7.43 6.28 -3.94
CA VAL A 126 -6.21 5.82 -3.26
C VAL A 126 -5.06 5.72 -4.24
N TYR A 127 -3.87 6.14 -3.80
CA TYR A 127 -2.62 5.94 -4.50
C TYR A 127 -1.60 5.32 -3.54
N ASP A 128 -1.05 4.16 -3.92
CA ASP A 128 0.02 3.48 -3.21
C ASP A 128 1.30 3.55 -4.04
N PHE A 129 2.38 4.09 -3.46
CA PHE A 129 3.68 4.12 -4.11
C PHE A 129 4.81 4.07 -3.08
N ALA A 130 5.95 3.52 -3.48
CA ALA A 130 7.14 3.39 -2.63
C ALA A 130 8.37 4.01 -3.29
N LYS A 131 9.35 4.38 -2.44
CA LYS A 131 10.67 4.85 -2.86
C LYS A 131 11.73 3.84 -2.44
#